data_e64082e3761c78da8923703d0bca9631
#
_entry.id   e64082e3761c78da8923703d0bca9631
#
_cell.length_a   1.000
_cell.length_b   1.000
_cell.length_c   1.000
_cell.angle_alpha   90.00
_cell.angle_beta   90.00
_cell.angle_gamma   90.00
#
_symmetry.space_group_name_H-M   'P 1'
#
loop_
_entity.id
_entity.type
_entity.pdbx_description
1 polymer ?
#
loop_
_entity_poly.entity_id
_entity_poly.type
_entity_poly.pdbx_seq_one_letter_code
_entity_poly.pdbx_strand_id
1 'polypeptide(L)'
;MRALKRIMNFSAKNGTGNKIIMYTYKIKLDRVIDGDTIDAYIDLGFDVSVKKRIRFMGINTPESRTRDLEEKARGLAAKDRLKAILEGANTIQLISHGVGKYGRCLGELHVDMLDGKECLTLANVNELLIKEGHAVEYHGGKR
;
A
#
# COMPACT_ATOMS: atom_id res chain seq x y z
N MET A 1 -3.82 -15.85 -17.54
CA MET A 1 -4.04 -16.12 -16.86
C MET A 1 -4.06 -15.63 -15.76
N ARG A 2 -3.75 -15.57 -15.16
CA ARG A 2 -3.52 -14.91 -14.17
C ARG A 2 -4.34 -13.74 -13.99
N ALA A 3 -4.81 -13.06 -14.93
CA ALA A 3 -5.70 -11.92 -14.90
C ALA A 3 -6.96 -12.19 -14.08
N LEU A 4 -7.47 -13.40 -14.15
CA LEU A 4 -8.68 -13.75 -13.43
C LEU A 4 -8.55 -13.59 -11.92
N LYS A 5 -7.39 -13.91 -11.38
CA LYS A 5 -7.19 -13.81 -9.95
C LYS A 5 -7.21 -12.37 -9.47
N ARG A 6 -6.75 -11.45 -10.30
CA ARG A 6 -6.63 -10.07 -9.91
C ARG A 6 -7.93 -9.32 -9.91
N ILE A 7 -8.89 -9.76 -10.69
CA ILE A 7 -10.17 -9.07 -10.79
C ILE A 7 -11.25 -9.71 -9.95
N MET A 8 -10.93 -10.80 -9.24
CA MET A 8 -11.90 -11.43 -8.38
C MET A 8 -12.16 -10.59 -7.16
N ASN A 9 -13.42 -10.43 -6.84
CA ASN A 9 -13.84 -9.77 -5.62
C ASN A 9 -14.01 -10.81 -4.55
N PHE A 10 -13.42 -10.59 -3.40
CA PHE A 10 -13.58 -11.46 -2.27
C PHE A 10 -14.73 -10.98 -1.41
N SER A 11 -15.54 -11.92 -0.98
CA SER A 11 -16.65 -11.64 -0.10
C SER A 11 -16.52 -12.53 1.12
N ALA A 12 -16.46 -11.91 2.29
CA ALA A 12 -16.35 -12.62 3.55
C ALA A 12 -17.27 -11.97 4.56
N LYS A 13 -17.52 -12.64 5.66
CA LYS A 13 -18.30 -12.08 6.74
C LYS A 13 -17.38 -11.77 7.92
N ASN A 14 -17.61 -10.63 8.56
CA ASN A 14 -16.88 -10.30 9.77
C ASN A 14 -17.51 -11.06 10.94
N GLY A 15 -17.02 -10.83 12.15
CA GLY A 15 -17.49 -11.50 13.34
C GLY A 15 -18.95 -11.24 13.70
N THR A 16 -19.58 -10.20 13.11
CA THR A 16 -20.99 -9.91 13.31
C THR A 16 -21.87 -10.50 12.22
N GLY A 17 -21.29 -11.16 11.23
CA GLY A 17 -22.02 -11.72 10.11
C GLY A 17 -22.22 -10.74 8.95
N ASN A 18 -21.77 -9.50 9.07
CA ASN A 18 -21.87 -8.54 7.99
C ASN A 18 -20.91 -8.88 6.86
N LYS A 19 -21.38 -8.69 5.64
CA LYS A 19 -20.59 -8.97 4.45
C LYS A 19 -19.48 -7.94 4.29
N ILE A 20 -18.26 -8.43 4.09
CA ILE A 20 -17.09 -7.58 3.82
C ILE A 20 -16.72 -7.78 2.36
N ILE A 21 -16.60 -6.70 1.62
CA ILE A 21 -16.21 -6.73 0.21
C ILE A 21 -14.85 -6.07 0.08
N MET A 22 -13.89 -6.82 -0.49
CA MET A 22 -12.55 -6.31 -0.77
C MET A 22 -12.28 -6.41 -2.26
N TYR A 23 -11.64 -5.39 -2.80
CA TYR A 23 -11.28 -5.33 -4.20
C TYR A 23 -9.77 -5.28 -4.35
N THR A 24 -9.25 -6.02 -5.32
CA THR A 24 -7.82 -6.03 -5.64
C THR A 24 -7.62 -5.39 -7.00
N TYR A 25 -6.72 -4.42 -7.07
CA TYR A 25 -6.42 -3.69 -8.30
C TYR A 25 -4.93 -3.73 -8.59
N LYS A 26 -4.60 -3.72 -9.86
CA LYS A 26 -3.24 -3.48 -10.29
C LYS A 26 -3.03 -1.96 -10.31
N ILE A 27 -1.89 -1.50 -9.81
CA ILE A 27 -1.61 -0.06 -9.80
C ILE A 27 -0.25 0.24 -10.41
N LYS A 28 -0.09 1.49 -10.82
CA LYS A 28 1.17 2.02 -11.30
C LYS A 28 1.54 3.21 -10.43
N LEU A 29 2.74 3.17 -9.85
CA LEU A 29 3.20 4.24 -8.98
C LEU A 29 3.37 5.53 -9.76
N ASP A 30 2.85 6.63 -9.23
CA ASP A 30 3.13 7.96 -9.71
C ASP A 30 4.26 8.58 -8.89
N ARG A 31 4.04 8.70 -7.57
CA ARG A 31 5.10 9.20 -6.68
C ARG A 31 4.84 8.77 -5.25
N VAL A 32 5.91 8.74 -4.48
CA VAL A 32 5.84 8.47 -3.04
C VAL A 32 5.77 9.79 -2.30
N ILE A 33 4.77 9.93 -1.42
CA ILE A 33 4.57 11.15 -0.62
C ILE A 33 5.29 11.01 0.72
N ASP A 34 4.97 9.96 1.47
CA ASP A 34 5.59 9.59 2.73
C ASP A 34 5.77 8.07 2.76
N GLY A 35 6.38 7.55 3.81
CA GLY A 35 6.56 6.11 3.94
C GLY A 35 5.27 5.31 3.99
N ASP A 36 4.13 5.96 4.18
CA ASP A 36 2.83 5.31 4.28
C ASP A 36 1.79 5.89 3.32
N THR A 37 2.20 6.70 2.36
CA THR A 37 1.28 7.37 1.44
C THR A 37 1.91 7.51 0.06
N ILE A 38 1.16 7.12 -0.96
CA ILE A 38 1.61 7.26 -2.35
C ILE A 38 0.50 7.86 -3.21
N ASP A 39 0.88 8.42 -4.34
CA ASP A 39 -0.05 8.72 -5.44
C ASP A 39 0.18 7.67 -6.51
N ALA A 40 -0.88 7.09 -7.02
CA ALA A 40 -0.80 6.02 -8.00
C ALA A 40 -1.99 6.03 -8.95
N TYR A 41 -1.81 5.40 -10.09
CA TYR A 41 -2.87 5.16 -11.05
C TYR A 41 -3.43 3.78 -10.78
N ILE A 42 -4.72 3.68 -10.53
CA ILE A 42 -5.42 2.43 -10.24
C ILE A 42 -6.10 1.96 -11.51
N ASP A 43 -5.74 0.76 -11.98
CA ASP A 43 -6.31 0.17 -13.18
C ASP A 43 -7.68 -0.42 -12.85
N LEU A 44 -8.72 0.15 -13.44
CA LEU A 44 -10.10 -0.31 -13.25
C LEU A 44 -10.57 -1.26 -14.33
N GLY A 45 -9.69 -1.62 -15.27
CA GLY A 45 -10.05 -2.41 -16.42
C GLY A 45 -10.62 -1.55 -17.53
N PHE A 46 -10.85 -2.16 -18.69
CA PHE A 46 -11.41 -1.48 -19.88
C PHE A 46 -10.58 -0.25 -20.32
N ASP A 47 -9.26 -0.32 -20.09
CA ASP A 47 -8.36 0.81 -20.39
C ASP A 47 -8.69 2.08 -19.59
N VAL A 48 -9.38 1.93 -18.46
CA VAL A 48 -9.71 3.04 -17.57
C VAL A 48 -8.83 2.97 -16.34
N SER A 49 -8.18 4.06 -16.02
CA SER A 49 -7.45 4.18 -14.76
C SER A 49 -7.78 5.51 -14.11
N VAL A 50 -7.68 5.54 -12.78
CA VAL A 50 -7.90 6.76 -12.00
C VAL A 50 -6.67 7.02 -11.15
N LYS A 51 -6.32 8.28 -11.00
CA LYS A 51 -5.23 8.68 -10.11
C LYS A 51 -5.79 8.95 -8.73
N LYS A 52 -5.24 8.28 -7.73
CA LYS A 52 -5.70 8.44 -6.35
C LYS A 52 -4.52 8.47 -5.40
N ARG A 53 -4.73 9.16 -4.28
CA ARG A 53 -3.80 9.10 -3.15
C ARG A 53 -4.20 7.92 -2.28
N ILE A 54 -3.23 7.06 -2.00
CA ILE A 54 -3.43 5.84 -1.23
C ILE A 54 -2.70 5.97 0.09
N ARG A 55 -3.44 5.82 1.19
CA ARG A 55 -2.90 5.76 2.54
C ARG A 55 -2.82 4.28 2.94
N PHE A 56 -1.66 3.85 3.36
CA PHE A 56 -1.47 2.45 3.76
C PHE A 56 -2.21 2.19 5.07
N MET A 57 -3.08 1.21 5.06
CA MET A 57 -3.89 0.86 6.20
C MET A 57 -3.08 0.10 7.24
N GLY A 58 -3.33 0.39 8.49
CA GLY A 58 -2.75 -0.37 9.60
C GLY A 58 -1.36 0.04 10.02
N ILE A 59 -0.76 1.02 9.36
CA ILE A 59 0.59 1.48 9.71
C ILE A 59 0.68 2.99 9.79
N ASN A 60 1.74 3.44 10.43
CA ASN A 60 2.08 4.86 10.51
C ASN A 60 3.60 4.99 10.43
N THR A 61 4.07 5.91 9.62
CA THR A 61 5.50 6.20 9.49
C THR A 61 5.80 7.61 9.99
N PRO A 62 7.05 7.92 10.34
CA PRO A 62 7.43 9.30 10.68
C PRO A 62 7.18 10.23 9.48
N GLU A 63 6.84 11.47 9.79
CA GLU A 63 6.59 12.46 8.73
C GLU A 63 7.90 12.93 8.10
N SER A 64 7.91 13.04 6.78
CA SER A 64 9.08 13.50 6.06
C SER A 64 9.11 15.03 5.88
N ARG A 65 8.00 15.70 6.20
CA ARG A 65 7.88 17.15 6.04
C ARG A 65 7.66 17.88 7.35
N THR A 66 8.18 17.34 8.42
CA THR A 66 8.09 17.96 9.75
C THR A 66 9.27 18.89 9.99
N ARG A 67 9.13 19.79 10.98
CA ARG A 67 10.23 20.66 11.42
C ARG A 67 11.19 19.95 12.39
N ASP A 68 10.74 18.83 12.96
CA ASP A 68 11.59 18.01 13.83
C ASP A 68 12.60 17.28 12.95
N LEU A 69 13.87 17.62 13.08
CA LEU A 69 14.92 17.10 12.22
C LEU A 69 15.13 15.59 12.40
N GLU A 70 14.96 15.08 13.62
CA GLU A 70 15.11 13.65 13.87
C GLU A 70 13.96 12.87 13.22
N GLU A 71 12.74 13.33 13.42
CA GLU A 71 11.58 12.70 12.80
C GLU A 71 11.66 12.81 11.29
N LYS A 72 12.09 13.96 10.77
CA LYS A 72 12.25 14.16 9.34
C LYS A 72 13.24 13.16 8.75
N ALA A 73 14.37 12.93 9.40
CA ALA A 73 15.36 11.96 8.93
C ALA A 73 14.77 10.56 8.86
N ARG A 74 14.03 10.16 9.91
CA ARG A 74 13.37 8.85 9.91
C ARG A 74 12.28 8.77 8.84
N GLY A 75 11.54 9.84 8.64
CA GLY A 75 10.50 9.92 7.62
C GLY A 75 11.07 9.81 6.23
N LEU A 76 12.17 10.49 5.95
CA LEU A 76 12.84 10.39 4.66
C LEU A 76 13.40 9.00 4.42
N ALA A 77 13.94 8.35 5.46
CA ALA A 77 14.43 6.99 5.34
C ALA A 77 13.30 6.02 4.99
N ALA A 78 12.14 6.15 5.64
CA ALA A 78 10.97 5.33 5.34
C ALA A 78 10.47 5.57 3.92
N LYS A 79 10.43 6.82 3.50
CA LYS A 79 10.01 7.21 2.16
C LYS A 79 10.95 6.62 1.10
N ASP A 80 12.26 6.72 1.31
CA ASP A 80 13.24 6.19 0.38
C ASP A 80 13.17 4.68 0.30
N ARG A 81 12.95 4.00 1.42
CA ARG A 81 12.81 2.55 1.43
C ARG A 81 11.57 2.11 0.67
N LEU A 82 10.45 2.79 0.89
CA LEU A 82 9.21 2.50 0.16
C LEU A 82 9.42 2.69 -1.34
N LYS A 83 10.06 3.78 -1.71
CA LYS A 83 10.35 4.05 -3.12
C LYS A 83 11.18 2.93 -3.74
N ALA A 84 12.21 2.46 -3.03
CA ALA A 84 13.05 1.36 -3.51
C ALA A 84 12.26 0.07 -3.68
N ILE A 85 11.38 -0.25 -2.72
CA ILE A 85 10.54 -1.45 -2.80
C ILE A 85 9.64 -1.39 -4.03
N LEU A 86 8.96 -0.27 -4.22
CA LEU A 86 7.99 -0.14 -5.31
C LEU A 86 8.64 -0.06 -6.68
N GLU A 87 9.78 0.61 -6.78
CA GLU A 87 10.51 0.68 -8.05
C GLU A 87 11.14 -0.64 -8.43
N GLY A 88 11.50 -1.45 -7.46
CA GLY A 88 12.05 -2.78 -7.69
C GLY A 88 11.01 -3.87 -7.93
N ALA A 89 9.75 -3.55 -7.76
CA ALA A 89 8.68 -4.54 -7.90
C ALA A 89 8.36 -4.80 -9.37
N ASN A 90 8.03 -6.04 -9.68
CA ASN A 90 7.58 -6.41 -11.00
C ASN A 90 6.14 -5.93 -11.24
N THR A 91 5.26 -6.19 -10.29
CA THR A 91 3.89 -5.66 -10.30
C THR A 91 3.53 -5.21 -8.89
N ILE A 92 2.62 -4.23 -8.82
CA ILE A 92 2.13 -3.72 -7.55
C ILE A 92 0.61 -3.90 -7.54
N GLN A 93 0.10 -4.53 -6.49
CA GLN A 93 -1.33 -4.74 -6.31
C GLN A 93 -1.81 -3.99 -5.08
N LEU A 94 -2.97 -3.38 -5.20
CA LEU A 94 -3.65 -2.69 -4.11
C LEU A 94 -4.85 -3.53 -3.67
N ILE A 95 -4.90 -3.88 -2.40
CA ILE A 95 -6.10 -4.45 -1.80
C ILE A 95 -6.81 -3.29 -1.12
N SER A 96 -7.98 -2.93 -1.65
CA SER A 96 -8.72 -1.77 -1.18
C SER A 96 -9.53 -2.09 0.08
N HIS A 97 -9.40 -1.23 1.08
CA HIS A 97 -10.20 -1.31 2.31
C HIS A 97 -11.18 -0.15 2.41
N GLY A 98 -11.41 0.53 1.28
CA GLY A 98 -12.40 1.62 1.23
C GLY A 98 -11.76 2.99 1.18
N VAL A 99 -12.53 4.00 1.58
CA VAL A 99 -12.11 5.39 1.56
C VAL A 99 -12.07 5.92 2.98
N GLY A 100 -10.95 6.51 3.34
CA GLY A 100 -10.80 7.10 4.66
C GLY A 100 -11.21 8.57 4.69
N LYS A 101 -10.86 9.23 5.78
CA LYS A 101 -11.06 10.67 5.92
C LYS A 101 -10.34 11.39 4.78
N TYR A 102 -10.87 12.52 4.36
CA TYR A 102 -10.29 13.36 3.31
C TYR A 102 -10.25 12.69 1.93
N GLY A 103 -11.05 11.64 1.71
CA GLY A 103 -11.18 11.02 0.39
C GLY A 103 -10.00 10.18 -0.07
N ARG A 104 -9.06 9.88 0.83
CA ARG A 104 -7.93 9.03 0.48
C ARG A 104 -8.36 7.57 0.45
N CYS A 105 -7.83 6.82 -0.52
CA CYS A 105 -8.04 5.38 -0.54
C CYS A 105 -7.22 4.74 0.58
N LEU A 106 -7.82 3.79 1.28
CA LEU A 106 -7.12 3.01 2.30
C LEU A 106 -6.85 1.63 1.76
N GLY A 107 -5.65 1.12 1.94
CA GLY A 107 -5.36 -0.20 1.44
C GLY A 107 -4.02 -0.78 1.85
N GLU A 108 -3.81 -1.98 1.39
CA GLU A 108 -2.56 -2.69 1.53
C GLU A 108 -1.93 -2.83 0.16
N LEU A 109 -0.62 -2.70 0.07
CA LEU A 109 0.11 -2.96 -1.16
C LEU A 109 0.80 -4.31 -1.08
N HIS A 110 0.69 -5.07 -2.15
CA HIS A 110 1.40 -6.32 -2.33
C HIS A 110 2.24 -6.23 -3.59
N VAL A 111 3.48 -6.65 -3.52
CA VAL A 111 4.40 -6.57 -4.64
C VAL A 111 4.91 -7.94 -5.00
N ASP A 112 5.07 -8.19 -6.31
CA ASP A 112 5.74 -9.37 -6.82
C ASP A 112 7.22 -9.04 -6.94
N MET A 113 8.05 -9.76 -6.22
CA MET A 113 9.48 -9.57 -6.29
C MET A 113 10.14 -10.88 -6.68
N LEU A 114 11.14 -10.81 -7.55
CA LEU A 114 11.95 -11.97 -7.84
C LEU A 114 12.95 -12.14 -6.71
N ASP A 115 12.98 -13.35 -6.14
CA ASP A 115 14.06 -13.67 -5.21
C ASP A 115 15.28 -14.12 -6.03
N GLY A 116 16.38 -14.40 -5.38
CA GLY A 116 17.60 -14.78 -6.05
C GLY A 116 17.54 -16.14 -6.76
N LYS A 117 16.42 -16.83 -6.69
CA LYS A 117 16.22 -18.14 -7.31
C LYS A 117 15.17 -18.10 -8.42
N GLU A 118 14.86 -16.93 -8.88
CA GLU A 118 13.88 -16.69 -9.93
C GLU A 118 12.45 -17.06 -9.55
N CYS A 119 12.18 -17.19 -8.26
CA CYS A 119 10.82 -17.40 -7.78
C CYS A 119 10.18 -16.04 -7.45
N LEU A 120 8.93 -15.89 -7.85
CA LEU A 120 8.18 -14.70 -7.47
C LEU A 120 7.64 -14.89 -6.08
N THR A 121 7.95 -13.97 -5.20
CA THR A 121 7.36 -13.95 -3.86
C THR A 121 6.44 -12.74 -3.74
N LEU A 122 5.28 -12.96 -3.10
CA LEU A 122 4.38 -11.86 -2.79
C LEU A 122 4.78 -11.29 -1.44
N ALA A 123 5.00 -10.00 -1.40
CA ALA A 123 5.35 -9.31 -0.17
C ALA A 123 4.29 -8.27 0.14
N ASN A 124 3.79 -8.29 1.38
CA ASN A 124 2.90 -7.24 1.89
C ASN A 124 3.78 -6.07 2.32
N VAL A 125 3.71 -4.97 1.60
CA VAL A 125 4.56 -3.81 1.83
C VAL A 125 4.29 -3.19 3.19
N ASN A 126 3.02 -3.16 3.63
CA ASN A 126 2.67 -2.61 4.93
C ASN A 126 3.40 -3.37 6.05
N GLU A 127 3.35 -4.69 6.00
CA GLU A 127 4.03 -5.52 6.99
C GLU A 127 5.55 -5.42 6.89
N LEU A 128 6.08 -5.33 5.69
CA LEU A 128 7.50 -5.23 5.46
C LEU A 128 8.09 -3.96 6.10
N LEU A 129 7.37 -2.84 5.97
CA LEU A 129 7.82 -1.59 6.57
C LEU A 129 7.84 -1.67 8.09
N ILE A 130 6.87 -2.35 8.70
CA ILE A 130 6.86 -2.58 10.15
C ILE A 130 8.06 -3.47 10.54
N LYS A 131 8.25 -4.55 9.82
CA LYS A 131 9.33 -5.49 10.11
C LYS A 131 10.71 -4.84 10.02
N GLU A 132 10.89 -3.92 9.09
CA GLU A 132 12.16 -3.21 8.91
C GLU A 132 12.33 -2.03 9.84
N GLY A 133 11.34 -1.73 10.68
CA GLY A 133 11.44 -0.64 11.64
C GLY A 133 11.09 0.74 11.09
N HIS A 134 10.59 0.82 9.85
CA HIS A 134 10.22 2.11 9.25
C HIS A 134 8.80 2.54 9.61
N ALA A 135 7.96 1.62 10.06
CA ALA A 135 6.57 1.90 10.40
C ALA A 135 6.19 1.23 11.71
N VAL A 136 5.14 1.72 12.33
CA VAL A 136 4.54 1.11 13.51
C VAL A 136 3.09 0.78 13.20
N GLU A 137 2.51 -0.17 13.92
CA GLU A 137 1.10 -0.49 13.76
C GLU A 137 0.24 0.69 14.18
N TYR A 138 -0.82 0.93 13.43
CA TYR A 138 -1.71 2.05 13.68
C TYR A 138 -3.13 1.69 13.24
N HIS A 139 -4.08 1.77 14.15
CA HIS A 139 -5.46 1.39 13.90
C HIS A 139 -6.43 2.56 14.12
N GLY A 140 -5.96 3.77 13.85
CA GLY A 140 -6.75 4.98 14.09
C GLY A 140 -6.49 5.50 15.50
N GLY A 141 -6.82 6.73 15.75
CA GLY A 141 -6.56 7.38 17.03
C GLY A 141 -5.50 8.46 16.89
N LYS A 142 -4.96 8.88 18.00
CA LYS A 142 -3.95 9.95 17.99
C LYS A 142 -2.57 9.39 17.64
N ARG A 143 -1.86 10.18 16.86
CA ARG A 143 -0.48 9.87 16.52
C ARG A 143 0.44 10.25 17.64
#